data_4e688234191f9be2188160323dc293f7
#
_entry.id   4e688234191f9be2188160323dc293f7
#
_cell.length_a   1.000
_cell.length_b   1.000
_cell.length_c   1.000
_cell.angle_alpha   90.00
_cell.angle_beta   90.00
_cell.angle_gamma   90.00
#
_symmetry.space_group_name_H-M   'P 1'
#
loop_
_entity.id
_entity.type
_entity.pdbx_description
1 polymer ?
#
loop_
_entity_poly.entity_id
_entity_poly.type
_entity_poly.pdbx_seq_one_letter_code
_entity_poly.pdbx_strand_id
1 'polypeptide(L)'
;MLINSGGLDVIEDLWQQKQISEFLIVTPDAGRSFYVNSRDAKVRYQDFFIREFIPYIESHYRIRASRQNRGISGVSMGGYGALRFAFLYPNLFGAVSAHSPALVEKSPLAGMSDGQAMGISMFLGSAFGAPFDPAYWRQESPFTIVRDSPNLGLLQKGDLKIYFDCGTSDSYGFNRGAQAFHDLLISRKIPHEFHLYPGSHDWSYFASHLPASLQFHSHSFASPH
;
A
#
# COMPACT_ATOMS: atom_id res chain seq x y z
N MET A 1 -5.54 -11.22 8.09
CA MET A 1 -5.97 -11.60 6.73
C MET A 1 -4.94 -12.54 6.10
N LEU A 2 -3.73 -12.14 5.81
CA LEU A 2 -2.70 -12.99 5.15
C LEU A 2 -2.51 -14.36 5.85
N ILE A 3 -2.33 -14.34 7.17
CA ILE A 3 -2.05 -15.56 7.97
C ILE A 3 -3.22 -16.54 7.98
N ASN A 4 -4.45 -16.05 8.10
CA ASN A 4 -5.65 -16.89 8.32
C ASN A 4 -6.32 -17.36 7.01
N SER A 5 -5.78 -17.00 5.85
CA SER A 5 -6.43 -17.23 4.55
C SER A 5 -5.53 -17.95 3.54
N GLY A 6 -4.59 -18.78 4.03
CA GLY A 6 -3.70 -19.57 3.15
C GLY A 6 -2.49 -18.80 2.58
N GLY A 7 -2.28 -17.56 3.00
CA GLY A 7 -1.12 -16.79 2.54
C GLY A 7 0.23 -17.35 3.03
N LEU A 8 0.23 -18.04 4.18
CA LEU A 8 1.43 -18.71 4.70
C LEU A 8 1.85 -19.87 3.80
N ASP A 9 0.88 -20.67 3.32
CA ASP A 9 1.17 -21.80 2.45
C ASP A 9 1.83 -21.32 1.14
N VAL A 10 1.31 -20.22 0.57
CA VAL A 10 1.89 -19.59 -0.63
C VAL A 10 3.35 -19.14 -0.38
N ILE A 11 3.61 -18.52 0.76
CA ILE A 11 4.96 -18.04 1.12
C ILE A 11 5.90 -19.25 1.29
N GLU A 12 5.47 -20.28 2.01
CA GLU A 12 6.27 -21.46 2.26
C GLU A 12 6.59 -22.22 0.98
N ASP A 13 5.62 -22.40 0.09
CA ASP A 13 5.81 -23.01 -1.22
C ASP A 13 6.86 -22.26 -2.06
N LEU A 14 6.79 -20.94 -2.09
CA LEU A 14 7.76 -20.11 -2.83
C LEU A 14 9.18 -20.23 -2.25
N TRP A 15 9.32 -20.31 -0.93
CA TRP A 15 10.63 -20.52 -0.28
C TRP A 15 11.19 -21.91 -0.56
N GLN A 16 10.36 -22.95 -0.42
CA GLN A 16 10.77 -24.34 -0.69
C GLN A 16 11.20 -24.53 -2.15
N GLN A 17 10.49 -23.88 -3.08
CA GLN A 17 10.79 -23.90 -4.51
C GLN A 17 11.94 -22.95 -4.91
N LYS A 18 12.53 -22.22 -3.95
CA LYS A 18 13.59 -21.23 -4.18
C LYS A 18 13.20 -20.11 -5.17
N GLN A 19 11.92 -19.79 -5.25
CA GLN A 19 11.38 -18.71 -6.08
C GLN A 19 11.51 -17.35 -5.43
N ILE A 20 11.70 -17.30 -4.11
CA ILE A 20 12.00 -16.11 -3.33
C ILE A 20 13.16 -16.36 -2.38
N SER A 21 13.90 -15.29 -2.05
CA SER A 21 14.91 -15.30 -1.00
C SER A 21 14.27 -15.33 0.38
N GLU A 22 15.02 -15.73 1.40
CA GLU A 22 14.57 -15.61 2.79
C GLU A 22 14.47 -14.14 3.19
N PHE A 23 13.31 -13.73 3.70
CA PHE A 23 13.09 -12.43 4.32
C PHE A 23 12.03 -12.52 5.44
N LEU A 24 12.14 -11.62 6.40
CA LEU A 24 11.18 -11.51 7.49
C LEU A 24 9.92 -10.79 6.98
N ILE A 25 8.76 -11.40 7.15
CA ILE A 25 7.46 -10.78 6.88
C ILE A 25 6.78 -10.44 8.21
N VAL A 26 6.39 -9.19 8.38
CA VAL A 26 5.72 -8.70 9.57
C VAL A 26 4.41 -8.01 9.19
N THR A 27 3.32 -8.42 9.83
CA THR A 27 1.96 -7.92 9.52
C THR A 27 1.35 -7.25 10.75
N PRO A 28 1.55 -5.94 10.93
CA PRO A 28 0.92 -5.22 12.05
C PRO A 28 -0.59 -5.03 11.82
N ASP A 29 -1.36 -5.05 12.90
CA ASP A 29 -2.79 -4.71 12.84
C ASP A 29 -2.95 -3.19 12.70
N ALA A 30 -3.66 -2.76 11.68
CA ALA A 30 -3.96 -1.36 11.42
C ALA A 30 -5.39 -0.96 11.83
N GLY A 31 -6.22 -1.89 12.25
CA GLY A 31 -7.63 -1.63 12.54
C GLY A 31 -8.32 -0.91 11.37
N ARG A 32 -8.89 0.27 11.64
CA ARG A 32 -9.50 1.16 10.63
C ARG A 32 -8.73 2.47 10.45
N SER A 33 -7.42 2.48 10.69
CA SER A 33 -6.60 3.69 10.68
C SER A 33 -6.33 4.24 9.28
N PHE A 34 -6.53 3.46 8.22
CA PHE A 34 -6.04 3.80 6.87
C PHE A 34 -4.56 4.17 6.85
N TYR A 35 -3.80 3.70 7.84
CA TYR A 35 -2.37 3.98 7.97
C TYR A 35 -2.04 5.48 8.08
N VAL A 36 -3.00 6.28 8.51
CA VAL A 36 -2.81 7.72 8.80
C VAL A 36 -2.84 7.97 10.31
N ASN A 37 -2.35 9.10 10.75
CA ASN A 37 -2.76 9.62 12.05
C ASN A 37 -4.24 10.04 11.94
N SER A 38 -5.07 9.75 12.92
CA SER A 38 -6.47 10.17 12.83
C SER A 38 -6.61 11.69 12.79
N ARG A 39 -7.67 12.19 12.14
CA ARG A 39 -7.92 13.63 11.99
C ARG A 39 -7.94 14.38 13.31
N ASP A 40 -8.38 13.73 14.38
CA ASP A 40 -8.41 14.28 15.75
C ASP A 40 -7.12 14.00 16.55
N ALA A 41 -6.13 13.38 15.93
CA ALA A 41 -4.84 12.98 16.49
C ALA A 41 -4.90 12.01 17.68
N LYS A 42 -6.06 11.37 17.95
CA LYS A 42 -6.18 10.38 19.04
C LYS A 42 -5.52 9.05 18.71
N VAL A 43 -5.54 8.66 17.45
CA VAL A 43 -4.85 7.46 16.94
C VAL A 43 -3.72 7.91 16.02
N ARG A 44 -2.50 7.74 16.44
CA ARG A 44 -1.30 8.19 15.71
C ARG A 44 -0.62 7.00 15.02
N TYR A 45 -1.36 6.31 14.16
CA TYR A 45 -0.88 5.07 13.54
C TYR A 45 0.34 5.28 12.65
N GLN A 46 0.36 6.36 11.84
CA GLN A 46 1.52 6.68 11.02
C GLN A 46 2.78 6.88 11.87
N ASP A 47 2.68 7.64 12.96
CA ASP A 47 3.81 7.90 13.84
C ASP A 47 4.28 6.61 14.52
N PHE A 48 3.35 5.79 15.03
CA PHE A 48 3.65 4.47 15.57
C PHE A 48 4.39 3.61 14.55
N PHE A 49 3.88 3.50 13.32
CA PHE A 49 4.47 2.62 12.30
C PHE A 49 5.89 3.04 11.93
N ILE A 50 6.12 4.34 11.71
CA ILE A 50 7.40 4.85 11.24
C ILE A 50 8.42 5.00 12.36
N ARG A 51 7.99 5.46 13.55
CA ARG A 51 8.91 5.85 14.63
C ARG A 51 9.11 4.80 15.71
N GLU A 52 8.18 3.86 15.82
CA GLU A 52 8.21 2.84 16.86
C GLU A 52 8.29 1.43 16.26
N PHE A 53 7.33 1.05 15.40
CA PHE A 53 7.22 -0.31 14.90
C PHE A 53 8.42 -0.72 14.03
N ILE A 54 8.80 0.07 13.01
CA ILE A 54 9.97 -0.24 12.16
C ILE A 54 11.24 -0.34 13.02
N PRO A 55 11.61 0.66 13.85
CA PRO A 55 12.78 0.57 14.70
C PRO A 55 12.74 -0.61 15.69
N TYR A 56 11.56 -0.92 16.24
CA TYR A 56 11.40 -2.08 17.12
C TYR A 56 11.76 -3.38 16.40
N ILE A 57 11.19 -3.63 15.22
CA ILE A 57 11.47 -4.83 14.43
C ILE A 57 12.96 -4.91 14.09
N GLU A 58 13.56 -3.83 13.65
CA GLU A 58 14.98 -3.80 13.25
C GLU A 58 15.95 -4.01 14.41
N SER A 59 15.55 -3.63 15.63
CA SER A 59 16.38 -3.84 16.81
C SER A 59 16.21 -5.24 17.45
N HIS A 60 15.10 -5.95 17.18
CA HIS A 60 14.79 -7.22 17.83
C HIS A 60 15.02 -8.44 16.92
N TYR A 61 15.09 -8.25 15.63
CA TYR A 61 15.29 -9.35 14.69
C TYR A 61 16.60 -9.18 13.91
N ARG A 62 17.27 -10.30 13.62
CA ARG A 62 18.50 -10.28 12.84
C ARG A 62 18.19 -10.13 11.34
N ILE A 63 18.08 -8.88 10.90
CA ILE A 63 17.78 -8.49 9.53
C ILE A 63 18.78 -7.45 9.01
N ARG A 64 18.79 -7.26 7.70
CA ARG A 64 19.57 -6.17 7.07
C ARG A 64 18.72 -4.88 7.10
N ALA A 65 18.86 -4.10 8.17
CA ALA A 65 18.11 -2.87 8.40
C ALA A 65 18.59 -1.72 7.49
N SER A 66 18.27 -1.80 6.22
CA SER A 66 18.59 -0.75 5.24
C SER A 66 17.40 -0.49 4.31
N ARG A 67 17.37 0.68 3.69
CA ARG A 67 16.36 1.05 2.69
C ARG A 67 16.19 -0.01 1.62
N GLN A 68 17.30 -0.47 1.04
CA GLN A 68 17.33 -1.43 -0.06
C GLN A 68 16.76 -2.80 0.32
N ASN A 69 16.82 -3.16 1.60
CA ASN A 69 16.32 -4.42 2.13
C ASN A 69 14.97 -4.27 2.87
N ARG A 70 14.32 -3.10 2.77
CA ARG A 70 13.01 -2.87 3.36
C ARG A 70 11.97 -2.64 2.28
N GLY A 71 11.04 -3.60 2.17
CA GLY A 71 9.86 -3.50 1.34
C GLY A 71 8.60 -3.25 2.17
N ILE A 72 7.58 -2.71 1.52
CA ILE A 72 6.25 -2.58 2.10
C ILE A 72 5.22 -3.10 1.12
N SER A 73 4.25 -3.87 1.60
CA SER A 73 3.21 -4.46 0.77
C SER A 73 1.84 -4.37 1.44
N GLY A 74 0.79 -4.39 0.64
CA GLY A 74 -0.56 -4.43 1.20
C GLY A 74 -1.65 -4.72 0.18
N VAL A 75 -2.80 -5.09 0.73
CA VAL A 75 -4.03 -5.37 -0.01
C VAL A 75 -5.07 -4.32 0.36
N SER A 76 -5.85 -3.82 -0.60
CA SER A 76 -7.01 -2.95 -0.33
C SER A 76 -6.60 -1.69 0.48
N MET A 77 -7.14 -1.52 1.68
CA MET A 77 -6.71 -0.47 2.63
C MET A 77 -5.20 -0.57 2.94
N GLY A 78 -4.64 -1.80 3.04
CA GLY A 78 -3.21 -2.02 3.21
C GLY A 78 -2.39 -1.57 2.00
N GLY A 79 -2.91 -1.77 0.80
CA GLY A 79 -2.31 -1.26 -0.45
C GLY A 79 -2.29 0.27 -0.52
N TYR A 80 -3.37 0.91 -0.08
CA TYR A 80 -3.41 2.37 0.11
C TYR A 80 -2.29 2.83 1.07
N GLY A 81 -2.20 2.18 2.24
CA GLY A 81 -1.19 2.51 3.24
C GLY A 81 0.24 2.27 2.76
N ALA A 82 0.48 1.16 2.06
CA ALA A 82 1.79 0.82 1.51
C ALA A 82 2.28 1.87 0.51
N LEU A 83 1.46 2.20 -0.48
CA LEU A 83 1.77 3.26 -1.45
C LEU A 83 1.97 4.60 -0.75
N ARG A 84 1.07 4.95 0.17
CA ARG A 84 1.16 6.20 0.93
C ARG A 84 2.50 6.31 1.68
N PHE A 85 2.89 5.31 2.45
CA PHE A 85 4.15 5.32 3.19
C PHE A 85 5.37 5.35 2.26
N ALA A 86 5.37 4.58 1.19
CA ALA A 86 6.49 4.56 0.27
C ALA A 86 6.74 5.92 -0.41
N PHE A 87 5.68 6.64 -0.76
CA PHE A 87 5.79 7.96 -1.38
C PHE A 87 6.08 9.09 -0.37
N LEU A 88 5.59 9.00 0.87
CA LEU A 88 5.92 9.95 1.93
C LEU A 88 7.35 9.78 2.42
N TYR A 89 7.82 8.53 2.50
CA TYR A 89 9.11 8.19 3.08
C TYR A 89 9.99 7.39 2.09
N PRO A 90 10.28 7.93 0.89
CA PRO A 90 11.02 7.20 -0.15
C PRO A 90 12.45 6.85 0.25
N ASN A 91 12.96 7.47 1.32
CA ASN A 91 14.25 7.14 1.91
C ASN A 91 14.19 5.95 2.90
N LEU A 92 13.01 5.49 3.26
CA LEU A 92 12.85 4.33 4.15
C LEU A 92 12.68 3.02 3.37
N PHE A 93 12.02 3.04 2.21
CA PHE A 93 11.64 1.84 1.48
C PHE A 93 12.38 1.73 0.14
N GLY A 94 12.91 0.55 -0.18
CA GLY A 94 13.47 0.22 -1.49
C GLY A 94 12.43 -0.30 -2.48
N ALA A 95 11.35 -0.91 -1.96
CA ALA A 95 10.29 -1.48 -2.78
C ALA A 95 8.91 -1.33 -2.13
N VAL A 96 7.89 -1.15 -2.96
CA VAL A 96 6.49 -1.17 -2.57
C VAL A 96 5.67 -2.00 -3.53
N SER A 97 4.76 -2.84 -2.99
CA SER A 97 3.74 -3.51 -3.79
C SER A 97 2.35 -3.31 -3.22
N ALA A 98 1.32 -3.29 -4.08
CA ALA A 98 -0.06 -3.12 -3.64
C ALA A 98 -1.04 -3.90 -4.52
N HIS A 99 -1.93 -4.69 -3.89
CA HIS A 99 -2.98 -5.43 -4.56
C HIS A 99 -4.33 -4.78 -4.33
N SER A 100 -5.05 -4.46 -5.42
CA SER A 100 -6.33 -3.73 -5.38
C SER A 100 -6.34 -2.61 -4.34
N PRO A 101 -5.34 -1.68 -4.37
CA PRO A 101 -5.24 -0.63 -3.36
C PRO A 101 -6.50 0.24 -3.35
N ALA A 102 -6.95 0.63 -2.17
CA ALA A 102 -8.14 1.47 -1.98
C ALA A 102 -7.92 2.90 -2.49
N LEU A 103 -7.62 3.02 -3.78
CA LEU A 103 -7.33 4.27 -4.47
C LEU A 103 -8.61 4.91 -4.99
N VAL A 104 -8.89 6.12 -4.56
CA VAL A 104 -10.00 6.95 -5.04
C VAL A 104 -9.46 8.35 -5.35
N GLU A 105 -9.52 8.74 -6.64
CA GLU A 105 -8.88 9.97 -7.09
C GLU A 105 -9.51 11.25 -6.52
N LYS A 106 -10.85 11.31 -6.49
CA LYS A 106 -11.57 12.54 -6.12
C LYS A 106 -12.07 12.50 -4.67
N SER A 107 -13.19 11.87 -4.45
CA SER A 107 -13.80 11.72 -3.13
C SER A 107 -14.43 10.34 -3.00
N PRO A 108 -14.24 9.65 -1.86
CA PRO A 108 -14.90 8.37 -1.62
C PRO A 108 -16.42 8.49 -1.51
N LEU A 109 -16.95 9.70 -1.39
CA LEU A 109 -18.40 9.97 -1.30
C LEU A 109 -19.01 10.46 -2.62
N ALA A 110 -18.19 10.65 -3.66
CA ALA A 110 -18.67 11.21 -4.93
C ALA A 110 -19.67 10.28 -5.64
N GLY A 111 -20.83 10.82 -6.02
CA GLY A 111 -21.87 10.10 -6.74
C GLY A 111 -22.68 9.11 -5.90
N MET A 112 -22.55 9.14 -4.59
CA MET A 112 -23.31 8.29 -3.68
C MET A 112 -24.63 8.96 -3.27
N SER A 113 -25.64 8.12 -2.97
CA SER A 113 -26.82 8.58 -2.26
C SER A 113 -26.50 8.93 -0.80
N ASP A 114 -27.34 9.72 -0.13
CA ASP A 114 -27.12 10.14 1.26
C ASP A 114 -26.90 8.95 2.21
N GLY A 115 -27.64 7.88 2.05
CA GLY A 115 -27.50 6.67 2.88
C GLY A 115 -26.18 5.95 2.66
N GLN A 116 -25.71 5.84 1.40
CA GLN A 116 -24.42 5.27 1.07
C GLN A 116 -23.28 6.16 1.59
N ALA A 117 -23.36 7.47 1.37
CA ALA A 117 -22.38 8.44 1.84
C ALA A 117 -22.28 8.42 3.38
N MET A 118 -23.39 8.27 4.10
CA MET A 118 -23.41 8.12 5.55
C MET A 118 -22.67 6.86 6.01
N GLY A 119 -22.94 5.70 5.37
CA GLY A 119 -22.27 4.44 5.70
C GLY A 119 -20.74 4.52 5.48
N ILE A 120 -20.31 5.05 4.35
CA ILE A 120 -18.88 5.25 4.06
C ILE A 120 -18.25 6.27 5.01
N SER A 121 -18.94 7.39 5.32
CA SER A 121 -18.46 8.39 6.29
C SER A 121 -18.25 7.78 7.68
N MET A 122 -19.16 6.91 8.12
CA MET A 122 -19.01 6.19 9.40
C MET A 122 -17.82 5.22 9.37
N PHE A 123 -17.60 4.54 8.24
CA PHE A 123 -16.46 3.63 8.09
C PHE A 123 -15.12 4.37 8.10
N LEU A 124 -15.05 5.51 7.42
CA LEU A 124 -13.84 6.34 7.29
C LEU A 124 -13.63 7.26 8.50
N GLY A 125 -14.65 7.46 9.33
CA GLY A 125 -14.66 8.48 10.39
C GLY A 125 -13.55 8.32 11.42
N SER A 126 -13.15 7.09 11.74
CA SER A 126 -12.05 6.81 12.68
C SER A 126 -10.70 7.36 12.21
N ALA A 127 -10.50 7.44 10.91
CA ALA A 127 -9.25 7.94 10.32
C ALA A 127 -9.38 9.40 9.89
N PHE A 128 -10.46 9.74 9.17
CA PHE A 128 -10.57 11.01 8.44
C PHE A 128 -11.57 12.01 9.05
N GLY A 129 -12.03 11.75 10.28
CA GLY A 129 -12.89 12.65 11.02
C GLY A 129 -14.37 12.26 11.00
N ALA A 130 -15.05 12.57 12.08
CA ALA A 130 -16.49 12.40 12.23
C ALA A 130 -17.09 13.74 12.71
N PRO A 131 -17.72 14.52 11.79
CA PRO A 131 -18.03 14.21 10.39
C PRO A 131 -16.78 14.05 9.50
N PHE A 132 -16.92 13.31 8.37
CA PHE A 132 -15.84 13.09 7.42
C PHE A 132 -15.26 14.40 6.90
N ASP A 133 -13.94 14.55 6.99
CA ASP A 133 -13.20 15.74 6.52
C ASP A 133 -12.59 15.46 5.12
N PRO A 134 -13.21 15.95 4.03
CA PRO A 134 -12.70 15.71 2.68
C PRO A 134 -11.37 16.42 2.39
N ALA A 135 -11.03 17.48 3.13
CA ALA A 135 -9.75 18.15 2.97
C ALA A 135 -8.62 17.30 3.56
N TYR A 136 -8.85 16.73 4.74
CA TYR A 136 -7.90 15.80 5.37
C TYR A 136 -7.75 14.52 4.56
N TRP A 137 -8.84 13.92 4.06
CA TRP A 137 -8.78 12.79 3.12
C TRP A 137 -7.88 13.11 1.91
N ARG A 138 -8.09 14.26 1.29
CA ARG A 138 -7.30 14.67 0.10
C ARG A 138 -5.83 14.85 0.44
N GLN A 139 -5.52 15.47 1.58
CA GLN A 139 -4.14 15.65 2.05
C GLN A 139 -3.43 14.30 2.21
N GLU A 140 -4.10 13.29 2.77
CA GLU A 140 -3.55 11.97 3.06
C GLU A 140 -3.56 11.02 1.86
N SER A 141 -4.18 11.41 0.74
CA SER A 141 -4.30 10.60 -0.47
C SER A 141 -2.96 10.39 -1.17
N PRO A 142 -2.63 9.15 -1.59
CA PRO A 142 -1.46 8.86 -2.43
C PRO A 142 -1.39 9.75 -3.69
N PHE A 143 -2.52 10.12 -4.26
CA PHE A 143 -2.57 11.04 -5.41
C PHE A 143 -1.99 12.41 -5.09
N THR A 144 -2.37 13.01 -3.97
CA THR A 144 -1.88 14.32 -3.54
C THR A 144 -0.40 14.23 -3.16
N ILE A 145 -0.03 13.17 -2.42
CA ILE A 145 1.35 12.94 -2.02
C ILE A 145 2.28 12.87 -3.23
N VAL A 146 1.88 12.20 -4.31
CA VAL A 146 2.68 12.14 -5.54
C VAL A 146 2.67 13.48 -6.29
N ARG A 147 1.50 14.14 -6.40
CA ARG A 147 1.39 15.44 -7.10
C ARG A 147 2.27 16.50 -6.47
N ASP A 148 2.29 16.56 -5.14
CA ASP A 148 2.91 17.63 -4.37
C ASP A 148 4.24 17.19 -3.72
N SER A 149 4.81 16.05 -4.19
CA SER A 149 5.99 15.45 -3.60
C SER A 149 7.20 16.37 -3.66
N PRO A 150 7.80 16.73 -2.51
CA PRO A 150 9.09 17.40 -2.48
C PRO A 150 10.24 16.47 -2.94
N ASN A 151 9.98 15.15 -2.96
CA ASN A 151 10.93 14.11 -3.33
C ASN A 151 10.76 13.63 -4.78
N LEU A 152 10.10 14.40 -5.65
CA LEU A 152 9.79 13.97 -7.01
C LEU A 152 11.03 13.53 -7.79
N GLY A 153 12.13 14.27 -7.69
CA GLY A 153 13.39 13.90 -8.35
C GLY A 153 13.98 12.58 -7.87
N LEU A 154 13.79 12.22 -6.60
CA LEU A 154 14.19 10.92 -6.05
C LEU A 154 13.30 9.80 -6.60
N LEU A 155 11.99 10.02 -6.68
CA LEU A 155 11.04 9.05 -7.23
C LEU A 155 11.30 8.79 -8.72
N GLN A 156 11.64 9.82 -9.47
CA GLN A 156 11.96 9.72 -10.92
C GLN A 156 13.23 8.93 -11.22
N LYS A 157 14.18 8.84 -10.29
CA LYS A 157 15.39 8.01 -10.44
C LYS A 157 15.09 6.52 -10.49
N GLY A 158 13.90 6.09 -10.02
CA GLY A 158 13.52 4.68 -9.99
C GLY A 158 14.21 3.85 -8.90
N ASP A 159 14.80 4.51 -7.91
CA ASP A 159 15.41 3.84 -6.76
C ASP A 159 14.36 3.20 -5.84
N LEU A 160 13.14 3.75 -5.78
CA LEU A 160 11.98 3.08 -5.21
C LEU A 160 11.36 2.20 -6.29
N LYS A 161 11.40 0.88 -6.09
CA LYS A 161 10.73 -0.07 -6.98
C LYS A 161 9.25 -0.10 -6.63
N ILE A 162 8.37 0.01 -7.63
CA ILE A 162 6.93 0.17 -7.42
C ILE A 162 6.20 -0.86 -8.27
N TYR A 163 5.35 -1.67 -7.64
CA TYR A 163 4.45 -2.62 -8.26
C TYR A 163 3.04 -2.42 -7.72
N PHE A 164 2.04 -2.43 -8.56
CA PHE A 164 0.66 -2.57 -8.09
C PHE A 164 -0.24 -3.17 -9.16
N ASP A 165 -1.26 -3.87 -8.71
CA ASP A 165 -2.27 -4.47 -9.57
C ASP A 165 -3.68 -4.26 -9.03
N CYS A 166 -4.68 -4.50 -9.89
CA CYS A 166 -6.08 -4.49 -9.49
C CYS A 166 -6.90 -5.43 -10.37
N GLY A 167 -7.93 -6.02 -9.79
CA GLY A 167 -8.89 -6.83 -10.53
C GLY A 167 -9.75 -5.97 -11.46
N THR A 168 -9.92 -6.38 -12.73
CA THR A 168 -10.75 -5.64 -13.70
C THR A 168 -12.22 -5.51 -13.30
N SER A 169 -12.69 -6.42 -12.46
CA SER A 169 -14.06 -6.46 -11.91
C SER A 169 -14.09 -6.16 -10.42
N ASP A 170 -13.15 -5.34 -9.93
CA ASP A 170 -13.09 -4.94 -8.53
C ASP A 170 -14.42 -4.35 -8.06
N SER A 171 -15.03 -4.96 -7.06
CA SER A 171 -16.39 -4.65 -6.59
C SER A 171 -16.50 -3.27 -5.92
N TYR A 172 -15.38 -2.68 -5.49
CA TYR A 172 -15.33 -1.33 -4.96
C TYR A 172 -14.96 -0.29 -6.03
N GLY A 173 -14.67 -0.73 -7.26
CA GLY A 173 -14.27 0.15 -8.37
C GLY A 173 -12.84 0.70 -8.22
N PHE A 174 -12.00 0.07 -7.41
CA PHE A 174 -10.61 0.50 -7.21
C PHE A 174 -9.74 0.35 -8.46
N ASN A 175 -10.15 -0.48 -9.42
CA ASN A 175 -9.51 -0.57 -10.74
C ASN A 175 -9.46 0.78 -11.46
N ARG A 176 -10.50 1.62 -11.32
CA ARG A 176 -10.50 2.98 -11.90
C ARG A 176 -9.51 3.89 -11.19
N GLY A 177 -9.44 3.79 -9.86
CA GLY A 177 -8.45 4.52 -9.06
C GLY A 177 -7.02 4.06 -9.36
N ALA A 178 -6.79 2.75 -9.49
CA ALA A 178 -5.49 2.20 -9.85
C ALA A 178 -5.04 2.67 -11.24
N GLN A 179 -5.93 2.66 -12.25
CA GLN A 179 -5.64 3.21 -13.58
C GLN A 179 -5.30 4.70 -13.52
N ALA A 180 -6.11 5.51 -12.83
CA ALA A 180 -5.84 6.94 -12.68
C ALA A 180 -4.51 7.22 -11.96
N PHE A 181 -4.13 6.35 -11.00
CA PHE A 181 -2.84 6.46 -10.32
C PHE A 181 -1.67 6.09 -11.22
N HIS A 182 -1.81 5.05 -12.04
CA HIS A 182 -0.88 4.70 -13.10
C HIS A 182 -0.65 5.89 -14.05
N ASP A 183 -1.72 6.50 -14.55
CA ASP A 183 -1.64 7.65 -15.45
C ASP A 183 -0.94 8.85 -14.79
N LEU A 184 -1.19 9.06 -13.49
CA LEU A 184 -0.48 10.08 -12.71
C LEU A 184 1.02 9.78 -12.64
N LEU A 185 1.42 8.53 -12.32
CA LEU A 185 2.83 8.15 -12.23
C LEU A 185 3.54 8.30 -13.58
N ILE A 186 2.89 7.93 -14.71
CA ILE A 186 3.40 8.19 -16.06
C ILE A 186 3.62 9.69 -16.29
N SER A 187 2.61 10.51 -16.00
CA SER A 187 2.68 11.96 -16.18
C SER A 187 3.81 12.60 -15.36
N ARG A 188 4.14 12.02 -14.23
CA ARG A 188 5.23 12.44 -13.34
C ARG A 188 6.57 11.77 -13.67
N LYS A 189 6.64 10.91 -14.69
CA LYS A 189 7.82 10.13 -15.09
C LYS A 189 8.42 9.31 -13.96
N ILE A 190 7.55 8.71 -13.13
CA ILE A 190 7.94 7.82 -12.03
C ILE A 190 7.90 6.39 -12.54
N PRO A 191 9.03 5.67 -12.59
CA PRO A 191 9.07 4.27 -13.03
C PRO A 191 8.25 3.37 -12.09
N HIS A 192 7.39 2.53 -12.67
CA HIS A 192 6.56 1.59 -11.93
C HIS A 192 6.07 0.46 -12.83
N GLU A 193 5.62 -0.60 -12.21
CA GLU A 193 4.93 -1.73 -12.83
C GLU A 193 3.46 -1.73 -12.39
N PHE A 194 2.55 -1.80 -13.36
CA PHE A 194 1.11 -1.79 -13.12
C PHE A 194 0.41 -2.82 -13.98
N HIS A 195 -0.54 -3.55 -13.39
CA HIS A 195 -1.34 -4.54 -14.08
C HIS A 195 -2.81 -4.46 -13.71
N LEU A 196 -3.66 -4.71 -14.70
CA LEU A 196 -5.08 -5.03 -14.52
C LEU A 196 -5.28 -6.49 -14.90
N TYR A 197 -5.61 -7.33 -13.94
CA TYR A 197 -5.87 -8.74 -14.17
C TYR A 197 -7.36 -9.06 -14.07
N PRO A 198 -7.86 -10.08 -14.78
CA PRO A 198 -9.21 -10.59 -14.55
C PRO A 198 -9.39 -10.99 -13.08
N GLY A 199 -10.47 -10.51 -12.45
CA GLY A 199 -10.78 -10.85 -11.05
C GLY A 199 -11.52 -9.73 -10.33
N SER A 200 -11.96 -10.04 -9.11
CA SER A 200 -12.73 -9.16 -8.23
C SER A 200 -11.90 -8.74 -7.00
N HIS A 201 -12.55 -8.08 -6.04
CA HIS A 201 -11.94 -7.68 -4.76
C HIS A 201 -12.14 -8.78 -3.71
N ASP A 202 -11.52 -9.92 -3.90
CA ASP A 202 -11.69 -11.08 -3.04
C ASP A 202 -10.35 -11.80 -2.76
N TRP A 203 -10.41 -12.73 -1.81
CA TRP A 203 -9.22 -13.46 -1.40
C TRP A 203 -8.65 -14.34 -2.52
N SER A 204 -9.47 -14.87 -3.41
CA SER A 204 -9.00 -15.68 -4.54
C SER A 204 -8.09 -14.86 -5.46
N TYR A 205 -8.48 -13.62 -5.74
CA TYR A 205 -7.67 -12.68 -6.49
C TYR A 205 -6.35 -12.40 -5.77
N PHE A 206 -6.40 -12.05 -4.49
CA PHE A 206 -5.19 -11.68 -3.73
C PHE A 206 -4.22 -12.85 -3.60
N ALA A 207 -4.72 -14.05 -3.32
CA ALA A 207 -3.88 -15.24 -3.19
C ALA A 207 -3.19 -15.61 -4.50
N SER A 208 -3.88 -15.45 -5.64
CA SER A 208 -3.30 -15.76 -6.97
C SER A 208 -2.23 -14.76 -7.41
N HIS A 209 -2.24 -13.52 -6.91
CA HIS A 209 -1.27 -12.47 -7.28
C HIS A 209 -0.21 -12.22 -6.20
N LEU A 210 -0.37 -12.79 -4.99
CA LEU A 210 0.62 -12.70 -3.91
C LEU A 210 2.03 -13.20 -4.35
N PRO A 211 2.17 -14.30 -5.12
CA PRO A 211 3.47 -14.75 -5.61
C PRO A 211 4.23 -13.67 -6.39
N ALA A 212 3.55 -12.96 -7.28
CA ALA A 212 4.17 -11.92 -8.10
C ALA A 212 4.79 -10.82 -7.24
N SER A 213 4.07 -10.33 -6.22
CA SER A 213 4.60 -9.30 -5.32
C SER A 213 5.72 -9.80 -4.41
N LEU A 214 5.66 -11.06 -3.94
CA LEU A 214 6.74 -11.64 -3.15
C LEU A 214 8.02 -11.81 -3.97
N GLN A 215 7.90 -12.28 -5.21
CA GLN A 215 9.02 -12.37 -6.16
C GLN A 215 9.57 -10.98 -6.52
N PHE A 216 8.70 -9.99 -6.74
CA PHE A 216 9.10 -8.61 -6.96
C PHE A 216 9.95 -8.07 -5.80
N HIS A 217 9.53 -8.27 -4.55
CA HIS A 217 10.33 -7.88 -3.39
C HIS A 217 11.64 -8.65 -3.30
N SER A 218 11.61 -9.96 -3.52
CA SER A 218 12.81 -10.80 -3.50
C SER A 218 13.86 -10.32 -4.51
N HIS A 219 13.45 -10.04 -5.74
CA HIS A 219 14.32 -9.48 -6.77
C HIS A 219 14.84 -8.09 -6.40
N SER A 220 14.00 -7.25 -5.81
CA SER A 220 14.39 -5.91 -5.37
C SER A 220 15.47 -5.93 -4.29
N PHE A 221 15.41 -6.89 -3.36
CA PHE A 221 16.41 -7.05 -2.30
C PHE A 221 17.72 -7.70 -2.77
N ALA A 222 17.66 -8.50 -3.84
CA ALA A 222 18.83 -9.19 -4.40
C ALA A 222 19.64 -8.34 -5.39
N SER A 223 19.08 -7.22 -5.88
CA SER A 223 19.75 -6.36 -6.85
C SER A 223 20.98 -5.70 -6.23
N PRO A 224 22.19 -5.82 -6.82
CA PRO A 224 23.34 -5.05 -6.39
C PRO A 224 23.08 -3.55 -6.64
N HIS A 225 23.42 -2.73 -5.67
CA HIS A 225 23.27 -1.27 -5.71
C HIS A 225 24.60 -0.57 -5.84
#